data_5de489a66cf55c271c12f0b941982dec
#
_entry.id   5de489a66cf55c271c12f0b941982dec
#
_cell.length_a   1.000
_cell.length_b   1.000
_cell.length_c   1.000
_cell.angle_alpha   90.00
_cell.angle_beta   90.00
_cell.angle_gamma   90.00
#
_symmetry.space_group_name_H-M   'P 1'
#
loop_
_entity.id
_entity.type
_entity.pdbx_description
1 polymer ?
#
loop_
_entity_poly.entity_id
_entity_poly.type
_entity_poly.pdbx_seq_one_letter_code
_entity_poly.pdbx_strand_id
1 'polypeptide(L)'
;MLDVRRLRLLRELAIRGTLAEVAAALNQSPSSVSQQLTQLEKEVGVALLRKSGRRVQLTPEAEILVEHTTAVLERLELAESDLAASLESATGVVRIAVFQSAALALMPGALTLLAHEHPQLRVEMTQREPETALYETWARDFDIVIAEQYPGHAAPRYPELDKVELTTDGLRLAVPPAGLRGSRATDTAVTLADMAGAAWVMEPRGAASRHWAEQACRRAGFEPDVRFETADLQAQIRLIESGNAVGLMPDLVWTGRGTTAQLITLEGAPQRTIFTSVRRASARRPAILACRDALARTASKQAAARVSV
;
A
#
# COMPACT_ATOMS: atom_id res chain seq x y z
N MET A 1 -23.46 8.85 -29.73
CA MET A 1 -23.16 7.80 -28.76
C MET A 1 -21.95 8.26 -27.95
N LEU A 2 -21.98 8.13 -26.63
CA LEU A 2 -20.89 8.59 -25.76
C LEU A 2 -19.61 7.77 -25.99
N ASP A 3 -18.48 8.47 -26.10
CA ASP A 3 -17.15 7.84 -26.29
C ASP A 3 -16.57 7.46 -24.92
N VAL A 4 -16.30 6.17 -24.71
CA VAL A 4 -15.74 5.63 -23.46
C VAL A 4 -14.40 6.26 -23.10
N ARG A 5 -13.57 6.63 -24.08
CA ARG A 5 -12.28 7.27 -23.83
C ARG A 5 -12.47 8.66 -23.21
N ARG A 6 -13.46 9.44 -23.69
CA ARG A 6 -13.78 10.75 -23.13
C ARG A 6 -14.44 10.65 -21.77
N LEU A 7 -15.32 9.67 -21.59
CA LEU A 7 -15.89 9.36 -20.27
C LEU A 7 -14.80 9.06 -19.25
N ARG A 8 -13.81 8.25 -19.65
CA ARG A 8 -12.65 7.96 -18.79
C ARG A 8 -11.87 9.23 -18.41
N LEU A 9 -11.67 10.17 -19.33
CA LEU A 9 -11.01 11.46 -19.04
C LEU A 9 -11.77 12.27 -17.98
N LEU A 10 -13.11 12.29 -18.06
CA LEU A 10 -13.96 12.98 -17.08
C LEU A 10 -13.82 12.32 -15.68
N ARG A 11 -13.85 10.99 -15.62
CA ARG A 11 -13.63 10.26 -14.38
C ARG A 11 -12.22 10.49 -13.80
N GLU A 12 -11.20 10.47 -14.63
CA GLU A 12 -9.83 10.77 -14.19
C GLU A 12 -9.72 12.20 -13.64
N LEU A 13 -10.43 13.17 -14.24
CA LEU A 13 -10.48 14.54 -13.71
C LEU A 13 -11.17 14.60 -12.34
N ALA A 14 -12.24 13.85 -12.15
CA ALA A 14 -12.91 13.72 -10.85
C ALA A 14 -11.98 13.17 -9.76
N ILE A 15 -11.15 12.20 -10.11
CA ILE A 15 -10.21 11.54 -9.21
C ILE A 15 -9.00 12.43 -8.90
N ARG A 16 -8.38 13.04 -9.93
CA ARG A 16 -7.09 13.72 -9.82
C ARG A 16 -7.20 15.23 -9.57
N GLY A 17 -8.34 15.82 -9.84
CA GLY A 17 -8.62 17.22 -9.54
C GLY A 17 -8.10 18.22 -10.57
N THR A 18 -7.09 17.93 -11.39
CA THR A 18 -6.53 18.86 -12.38
C THR A 18 -6.31 18.22 -13.75
N LEU A 19 -6.44 19.03 -14.81
CA LEU A 19 -6.15 18.61 -16.19
C LEU A 19 -4.68 18.17 -16.38
N ALA A 20 -3.76 18.79 -15.64
CA ALA A 20 -2.34 18.45 -15.70
C ALA A 20 -2.05 17.06 -15.12
N GLU A 21 -2.66 16.72 -14.00
CA GLU A 21 -2.53 15.40 -13.39
C GLU A 21 -3.18 14.31 -14.23
N VAL A 22 -4.36 14.58 -14.83
CA VAL A 22 -4.98 13.66 -15.81
C VAL A 22 -4.06 13.43 -17.01
N ALA A 23 -3.49 14.50 -17.56
CA ALA A 23 -2.59 14.44 -18.71
C ALA A 23 -1.34 13.60 -18.39
N ALA A 24 -0.72 13.82 -17.24
CA ALA A 24 0.42 13.05 -16.76
C ALA A 24 0.10 11.57 -16.61
N ALA A 25 -1.02 11.23 -15.95
CA ALA A 25 -1.45 9.86 -15.71
C ALA A 25 -1.78 9.07 -16.99
N LEU A 26 -2.27 9.76 -18.02
CA LEU A 26 -2.69 9.13 -19.28
C LEU A 26 -1.69 9.33 -20.44
N ASN A 27 -0.50 9.87 -20.15
CA ASN A 27 0.53 10.19 -21.15
C ASN A 27 -0.02 11.05 -22.30
N GLN A 28 -0.77 12.10 -21.98
CA GLN A 28 -1.36 13.05 -22.92
C GLN A 28 -0.90 14.47 -22.59
N SER A 29 -1.20 15.43 -23.48
CA SER A 29 -1.02 16.85 -23.17
C SER A 29 -2.27 17.41 -22.47
N PRO A 30 -2.12 18.40 -21.56
CA PRO A 30 -3.26 19.05 -20.93
C PRO A 30 -4.24 19.69 -21.92
N SER A 31 -3.73 20.17 -23.05
CA SER A 31 -4.54 20.71 -24.15
C SER A 31 -5.39 19.65 -24.83
N SER A 32 -4.83 18.45 -25.08
CA SER A 32 -5.57 17.31 -25.63
C SER A 32 -6.70 16.87 -24.69
N VAL A 33 -6.40 16.74 -23.40
CA VAL A 33 -7.42 16.39 -22.37
C VAL A 33 -8.55 17.43 -22.37
N SER A 34 -8.21 18.74 -22.35
CA SER A 34 -9.20 19.82 -22.38
C SER A 34 -10.08 19.79 -23.64
N GLN A 35 -9.48 19.58 -24.81
CA GLN A 35 -10.24 19.48 -26.08
C GLN A 35 -11.21 18.29 -26.08
N GLN A 36 -10.78 17.12 -25.58
CA GLN A 36 -11.61 15.93 -25.52
C GLN A 36 -12.78 16.08 -24.53
N LEU A 37 -12.56 16.75 -23.39
CA LEU A 37 -13.62 17.06 -22.44
C LEU A 37 -14.61 18.08 -23.02
N THR A 38 -14.15 19.11 -23.71
CA THR A 38 -15.03 20.04 -24.44
C THR A 38 -15.84 19.33 -25.53
N GLN A 39 -15.26 18.33 -26.19
CA GLN A 39 -16.00 17.52 -27.16
C GLN A 39 -17.06 16.65 -26.46
N LEU A 40 -16.76 16.10 -25.27
CA LEU A 40 -17.73 15.37 -24.46
C LEU A 40 -18.93 16.27 -24.07
N GLU A 41 -18.69 17.52 -23.65
CA GLU A 41 -19.74 18.50 -23.35
C GLU A 41 -20.67 18.72 -24.54
N LYS A 42 -20.13 18.82 -25.75
CA LYS A 42 -20.91 18.92 -26.98
C LYS A 42 -21.75 17.66 -27.26
N GLU A 43 -21.24 16.49 -26.96
CA GLU A 43 -21.93 15.21 -27.16
C GLU A 43 -23.10 15.01 -26.19
N VAL A 44 -22.92 15.44 -24.93
CA VAL A 44 -23.98 15.35 -23.91
C VAL A 44 -24.95 16.55 -23.95
N GLY A 45 -24.54 17.65 -24.56
CA GLY A 45 -25.38 18.87 -24.70
C GLY A 45 -25.48 19.71 -23.43
N VAL A 46 -24.66 19.41 -22.40
CA VAL A 46 -24.60 20.17 -21.14
C VAL A 46 -23.17 20.46 -20.75
N ALA A 47 -22.96 21.55 -19.99
CA ALA A 47 -21.65 21.83 -19.42
C ALA A 47 -21.31 20.81 -18.34
N LEU A 48 -20.13 20.21 -18.43
CA LEU A 48 -19.61 19.27 -17.43
C LEU A 48 -18.57 19.94 -16.52
N LEU A 49 -17.98 21.03 -16.98
CA LEU A 49 -16.91 21.73 -16.30
C LEU A 49 -17.27 23.22 -16.10
N ARG A 50 -16.94 23.73 -14.92
CA ARG A 50 -17.04 25.17 -14.64
C ARG A 50 -15.70 25.71 -14.16
N LYS A 51 -15.37 26.92 -14.56
CA LYS A 51 -14.19 27.63 -14.06
C LYS A 51 -14.43 28.11 -12.63
N SER A 52 -13.51 27.83 -11.73
CA SER A 52 -13.48 28.33 -10.37
C SER A 52 -12.10 28.93 -10.09
N GLY A 53 -11.94 30.20 -10.40
CA GLY A 53 -10.64 30.88 -10.38
C GLY A 53 -9.67 30.26 -11.39
N ARG A 54 -8.54 29.75 -10.91
CA ARG A 54 -7.52 29.04 -11.73
C ARG A 54 -7.76 27.53 -11.84
N ARG A 55 -8.80 26.98 -11.22
CA ARG A 55 -9.14 25.56 -11.23
C ARG A 55 -10.39 25.30 -12.06
N VAL A 56 -10.52 24.06 -12.46
CA VAL A 56 -11.73 23.53 -13.09
C VAL A 56 -12.44 22.67 -12.06
N GLN A 57 -13.77 22.83 -11.94
CA GLN A 57 -14.64 22.03 -11.08
C GLN A 57 -15.67 21.30 -11.94
N LEU A 58 -16.08 20.13 -11.50
CA LEU A 58 -17.18 19.38 -12.08
C LEU A 58 -18.52 20.09 -11.80
N THR A 59 -19.46 19.95 -12.74
CA THR A 59 -20.86 20.30 -12.52
C THR A 59 -21.59 19.11 -11.89
N PRO A 60 -22.80 19.30 -11.31
CA PRO A 60 -23.64 18.18 -10.86
C PRO A 60 -23.92 17.16 -11.96
N GLU A 61 -24.11 17.62 -13.21
CA GLU A 61 -24.30 16.76 -14.37
C GLU A 61 -23.05 15.91 -14.68
N ALA A 62 -21.86 16.48 -14.47
CA ALA A 62 -20.61 15.75 -14.61
C ALA A 62 -20.47 14.67 -13.51
N GLU A 63 -20.87 14.94 -12.27
CA GLU A 63 -20.85 13.98 -11.18
C GLU A 63 -21.75 12.77 -11.48
N ILE A 64 -22.96 13.00 -11.98
CA ILE A 64 -23.87 11.94 -12.47
C ILE A 64 -23.18 11.10 -13.56
N LEU A 65 -22.56 11.76 -14.53
CA LEU A 65 -21.89 11.06 -15.62
C LEU A 65 -20.65 10.27 -15.16
N VAL A 66 -19.93 10.76 -14.16
CA VAL A 66 -18.79 10.06 -13.53
C VAL A 66 -19.24 8.78 -12.84
N GLU A 67 -20.36 8.80 -12.12
CA GLU A 67 -20.92 7.61 -11.47
C GLU A 67 -21.24 6.52 -12.51
N HIS A 68 -21.98 6.86 -13.57
CA HIS A 68 -22.28 5.93 -14.65
C HIS A 68 -21.01 5.46 -15.39
N THR A 69 -20.05 6.36 -15.60
CA THR A 69 -18.76 6.02 -16.21
C THR A 69 -17.99 4.98 -15.40
N THR A 70 -18.01 5.12 -14.08
CA THR A 70 -17.36 4.15 -13.19
C THR A 70 -17.94 2.75 -13.38
N ALA A 71 -19.28 2.62 -13.41
CA ALA A 71 -19.95 1.35 -13.66
C ALA A 71 -19.65 0.76 -15.04
N VAL A 72 -19.60 1.60 -16.08
CA VAL A 72 -19.25 1.17 -17.46
C VAL A 72 -17.82 0.64 -17.52
N LEU A 73 -16.86 1.36 -16.93
CA LEU A 73 -15.46 0.94 -16.91
C LEU A 73 -15.25 -0.34 -16.10
N GLU A 74 -15.97 -0.52 -15.01
CA GLU A 74 -15.96 -1.74 -14.22
C GLU A 74 -16.50 -2.93 -15.03
N ARG A 75 -17.59 -2.72 -15.78
CA ARG A 75 -18.16 -3.76 -16.64
C ARG A 75 -17.25 -4.18 -17.78
N LEU A 76 -16.54 -3.22 -18.38
CA LEU A 76 -15.55 -3.51 -19.41
C LEU A 76 -14.37 -4.30 -18.83
N GLU A 77 -13.86 -3.90 -17.67
CA GLU A 77 -12.78 -4.63 -16.98
C GLU A 77 -13.19 -6.06 -16.60
N LEU A 78 -14.44 -6.26 -16.17
CA LEU A 78 -14.99 -7.60 -15.91
C LEU A 78 -15.02 -8.44 -17.19
N ALA A 79 -15.45 -7.89 -18.31
CA ALA A 79 -15.47 -8.60 -19.59
C ALA A 79 -14.06 -8.97 -20.03
N GLU A 80 -13.07 -8.07 -19.90
CA GLU A 80 -11.66 -8.37 -20.17
C GLU A 80 -11.12 -9.47 -19.24
N SER A 81 -11.53 -9.44 -17.97
CA SER A 81 -11.16 -10.46 -16.97
C SER A 81 -11.73 -11.84 -17.33
N ASP A 82 -12.99 -11.91 -17.74
CA ASP A 82 -13.65 -13.15 -18.12
C ASP A 82 -13.03 -13.73 -19.41
N LEU A 83 -12.70 -12.88 -20.38
CA LEU A 83 -11.96 -13.28 -21.59
C LEU A 83 -10.57 -13.82 -21.25
N ALA A 84 -9.83 -13.12 -20.39
CA ALA A 84 -8.51 -13.58 -19.95
C ALA A 84 -8.60 -14.91 -19.20
N ALA A 85 -9.63 -15.09 -18.36
CA ALA A 85 -9.86 -16.34 -17.63
C ALA A 85 -10.13 -17.52 -18.56
N SER A 86 -10.77 -17.31 -19.73
CA SER A 86 -11.02 -18.36 -20.72
C SER A 86 -9.75 -18.89 -21.40
N LEU A 87 -8.65 -18.12 -21.36
CA LEU A 87 -7.36 -18.50 -21.97
C LEU A 87 -6.47 -19.31 -21.03
N GLU A 88 -6.82 -19.41 -19.75
CA GLU A 88 -6.13 -20.19 -18.70
C GLU A 88 -4.63 -19.88 -18.54
N SER A 89 -4.13 -18.82 -19.16
CA SER A 89 -2.72 -18.46 -19.14
C SER A 89 -2.46 -17.15 -18.40
N ALA A 90 -1.51 -17.17 -17.47
CA ALA A 90 -1.05 -15.96 -16.77
C ALA A 90 0.00 -15.24 -17.62
N THR A 91 -0.43 -14.26 -18.39
CA THR A 91 0.42 -13.48 -19.30
C THR A 91 0.18 -11.96 -19.15
N GLY A 92 1.03 -11.16 -19.81
CA GLY A 92 0.89 -9.71 -19.83
C GLY A 92 1.65 -9.02 -18.70
N VAL A 93 1.20 -7.83 -18.31
CA VAL A 93 1.85 -6.99 -17.27
C VAL A 93 0.93 -6.89 -16.07
N VAL A 94 1.49 -7.08 -14.86
CA VAL A 94 0.82 -6.80 -13.58
C VAL A 94 1.65 -5.78 -12.81
N ARG A 95 1.03 -4.65 -12.49
CA ARG A 95 1.64 -3.57 -11.70
C ARG A 95 1.24 -3.74 -10.24
N ILE A 96 2.24 -3.91 -9.38
CA ILE A 96 2.06 -4.16 -7.95
C ILE A 96 2.57 -2.96 -7.15
N ALA A 97 1.72 -2.38 -6.31
CA ALA A 97 2.12 -1.45 -5.27
C ALA A 97 2.37 -2.22 -3.97
N VAL A 98 3.45 -1.89 -3.26
CA VAL A 98 3.87 -2.62 -2.05
C VAL A 98 4.61 -1.70 -1.08
N PHE A 99 4.37 -1.83 0.21
CA PHE A 99 5.12 -1.12 1.25
C PHE A 99 6.47 -1.80 1.56
N GLN A 100 7.39 -1.06 2.18
CA GLN A 100 8.80 -1.44 2.25
C GLN A 100 9.06 -2.83 2.87
N SER A 101 8.52 -3.15 4.04
CA SER A 101 8.84 -4.44 4.69
C SER A 101 8.28 -5.64 3.90
N ALA A 102 7.14 -5.51 3.21
CA ALA A 102 6.63 -6.55 2.32
C ALA A 102 7.46 -6.65 1.03
N ALA A 103 7.93 -5.51 0.50
CA ALA A 103 8.84 -5.50 -0.64
C ALA A 103 10.13 -6.28 -0.34
N LEU A 104 10.70 -6.11 0.85
CA LEU A 104 11.92 -6.81 1.27
C LEU A 104 11.69 -8.30 1.55
N ALA A 105 10.61 -8.64 2.25
CA ALA A 105 10.39 -9.98 2.75
C ALA A 105 9.63 -10.90 1.77
N LEU A 106 8.64 -10.39 1.05
CA LEU A 106 7.72 -11.21 0.26
C LEU A 106 8.03 -11.18 -1.23
N MET A 107 8.34 -10.00 -1.79
CA MET A 107 8.49 -9.85 -3.23
C MET A 107 9.60 -10.69 -3.85
N PRO A 108 10.82 -10.82 -3.28
CA PRO A 108 11.87 -11.63 -3.91
C PRO A 108 11.45 -13.09 -4.13
N GLY A 109 10.85 -13.72 -3.12
CA GLY A 109 10.37 -15.09 -3.21
C GLY A 109 9.21 -15.26 -4.20
N ALA A 110 8.24 -14.34 -4.16
CA ALA A 110 7.09 -14.36 -5.07
C ALA A 110 7.52 -14.15 -6.53
N LEU A 111 8.44 -13.22 -6.80
CA LEU A 111 8.97 -12.99 -8.14
C LEU A 111 9.75 -14.18 -8.68
N THR A 112 10.52 -14.89 -7.83
CA THR A 112 11.22 -16.11 -8.21
C THR A 112 10.24 -17.21 -8.62
N LEU A 113 9.15 -17.41 -7.86
CA LEU A 113 8.10 -18.37 -8.21
C LEU A 113 7.42 -18.00 -9.54
N LEU A 114 7.04 -16.73 -9.70
CA LEU A 114 6.38 -16.25 -10.92
C LEU A 114 7.27 -16.38 -12.15
N ALA A 115 8.55 -16.07 -12.05
CA ALA A 115 9.49 -16.22 -13.16
C ALA A 115 9.64 -17.67 -13.62
N HIS A 116 9.54 -18.64 -12.70
CA HIS A 116 9.63 -20.05 -12.99
C HIS A 116 8.30 -20.62 -13.55
N GLU A 117 7.19 -20.29 -12.92
CA GLU A 117 5.89 -20.90 -13.23
C GLU A 117 5.12 -20.17 -14.35
N HIS A 118 5.36 -18.86 -14.49
CA HIS A 118 4.66 -17.98 -15.44
C HIS A 118 5.64 -17.05 -16.19
N PRO A 119 6.56 -17.60 -17.02
CA PRO A 119 7.64 -16.82 -17.64
C PRO A 119 7.16 -15.74 -18.63
N GLN A 120 5.90 -15.80 -19.07
CA GLN A 120 5.28 -14.78 -19.92
C GLN A 120 4.59 -13.65 -19.12
N LEU A 121 4.58 -13.75 -17.79
CA LEU A 121 4.02 -12.73 -16.92
C LEU A 121 5.11 -11.73 -16.51
N ARG A 122 4.94 -10.48 -16.90
CA ARG A 122 5.79 -9.38 -16.46
C ARG A 122 5.20 -8.73 -15.21
N VAL A 123 5.94 -8.72 -14.12
CA VAL A 123 5.58 -8.00 -12.90
C VAL A 123 6.38 -6.71 -12.82
N GLU A 124 5.69 -5.60 -12.63
CA GLU A 124 6.26 -4.28 -12.33
C GLU A 124 5.91 -3.90 -10.89
N MET A 125 6.92 -3.66 -10.07
CA MET A 125 6.73 -3.35 -8.65
C MET A 125 7.10 -1.89 -8.37
N THR A 126 6.25 -1.21 -7.59
CA THR A 126 6.53 0.14 -7.09
C THR A 126 6.29 0.19 -5.59
N GLN A 127 7.25 0.73 -4.85
CA GLN A 127 7.06 0.97 -3.42
C GLN A 127 6.14 2.17 -3.20
N ARG A 128 5.11 1.95 -2.39
CA ARG A 128 4.09 2.96 -2.02
C ARG A 128 3.59 2.72 -0.61
N GLU A 129 3.23 3.80 0.06
CA GLU A 129 2.52 3.72 1.34
C GLU A 129 1.10 3.17 1.14
N PRO A 130 0.59 2.34 2.07
CA PRO A 130 -0.66 1.59 1.90
C PRO A 130 -1.88 2.45 1.55
N GLU A 131 -2.07 3.59 2.22
CA GLU A 131 -3.22 4.47 1.97
C GLU A 131 -3.21 5.02 0.54
N THR A 132 -2.04 5.50 0.10
CA THR A 132 -1.83 6.00 -1.26
C THR A 132 -1.98 4.87 -2.28
N ALA A 133 -1.40 3.71 -2.00
CA ALA A 133 -1.44 2.54 -2.89
C ALA A 133 -2.86 2.00 -3.08
N LEU A 134 -3.68 1.97 -2.03
CA LEU A 134 -5.10 1.59 -2.12
C LEU A 134 -5.88 2.55 -3.02
N TYR A 135 -5.67 3.86 -2.83
CA TYR A 135 -6.28 4.88 -3.69
C TYR A 135 -5.82 4.74 -5.15
N GLU A 136 -4.51 4.62 -5.40
CA GLU A 136 -3.94 4.46 -6.74
C GLU A 136 -4.41 3.16 -7.42
N THR A 137 -4.63 2.07 -6.64
CA THR A 137 -5.20 0.82 -7.15
C THR A 137 -6.68 0.99 -7.53
N TRP A 138 -7.45 1.70 -6.70
CA TRP A 138 -8.82 2.07 -7.04
C TRP A 138 -8.88 2.98 -8.28
N ALA A 139 -7.96 3.93 -8.39
CA ALA A 139 -7.80 4.82 -9.55
C ALA A 139 -7.29 4.13 -10.82
N ARG A 140 -6.88 2.85 -10.77
CA ARG A 140 -6.38 2.01 -11.88
C ARG A 140 -4.90 2.24 -12.24
N ASP A 141 -4.12 2.86 -11.38
CA ASP A 141 -2.68 3.02 -11.59
C ASP A 141 -1.92 1.72 -11.31
N PHE A 142 -2.42 0.90 -10.36
CA PHE A 142 -1.93 -0.44 -10.05
C PHE A 142 -3.01 -1.50 -10.23
N ASP A 143 -2.56 -2.75 -10.43
CA ASP A 143 -3.44 -3.90 -10.58
C ASP A 143 -3.62 -4.63 -9.24
N ILE A 144 -2.56 -4.69 -8.42
CA ILE A 144 -2.54 -5.26 -7.07
C ILE A 144 -1.89 -4.26 -6.12
N VAL A 145 -2.42 -4.14 -4.90
CA VAL A 145 -1.72 -3.55 -3.78
C VAL A 145 -1.51 -4.58 -2.69
N ILE A 146 -0.31 -4.61 -2.13
CA ILE A 146 0.00 -5.26 -0.86
C ILE A 146 -0.02 -4.17 0.19
N ALA A 147 -0.99 -4.23 1.11
CA ALA A 147 -1.22 -3.24 2.13
C ALA A 147 -1.24 -3.87 3.53
N GLU A 148 -1.25 -3.03 4.54
CA GLU A 148 -1.25 -3.45 5.94
C GLU A 148 -2.33 -2.74 6.74
N GLN A 149 -2.68 -3.32 7.86
CA GLN A 149 -3.61 -2.75 8.82
C GLN A 149 -3.09 -3.00 10.23
N TYR A 150 -2.93 -1.92 10.99
CA TYR A 150 -2.50 -1.98 12.38
C TYR A 150 -3.69 -2.20 13.33
N PRO A 151 -3.47 -2.75 14.54
CA PRO A 151 -4.52 -2.89 15.55
C PRO A 151 -5.14 -1.52 15.89
N GLY A 152 -6.46 -1.44 15.81
CA GLY A 152 -7.18 -0.20 16.09
C GLY A 152 -7.09 0.90 15.03
N HIS A 153 -6.44 0.62 13.89
CA HIS A 153 -6.34 1.55 12.76
C HIS A 153 -6.75 0.85 11.48
N ALA A 154 -7.96 1.15 10.98
CA ALA A 154 -8.47 0.56 9.75
C ALA A 154 -7.86 1.25 8.52
N ALA A 155 -7.40 0.44 7.56
CA ALA A 155 -7.01 0.96 6.25
C ALA A 155 -8.22 1.56 5.50
N PRO A 156 -8.02 2.54 4.61
CA PRO A 156 -9.09 3.09 3.78
C PRO A 156 -9.84 1.99 3.01
N ARG A 157 -11.16 2.12 2.93
CA ARG A 157 -12.01 1.14 2.26
C ARG A 157 -12.60 1.70 0.99
N TYR A 158 -12.36 1.02 -0.11
CA TYR A 158 -12.96 1.29 -1.41
C TYR A 158 -13.90 0.11 -1.76
N PRO A 159 -15.22 0.35 -1.99
CA PRO A 159 -16.19 -0.72 -2.25
C PRO A 159 -15.83 -1.59 -3.46
N GLU A 160 -15.20 -1.00 -4.47
CA GLU A 160 -14.78 -1.66 -5.70
C GLU A 160 -13.54 -2.55 -5.52
N LEU A 161 -12.80 -2.39 -4.43
CA LEU A 161 -11.68 -3.23 -4.10
C LEU A 161 -12.14 -4.43 -3.25
N ASP A 162 -11.50 -5.58 -3.48
CA ASP A 162 -11.58 -6.68 -2.54
C ASP A 162 -10.51 -6.55 -1.44
N LYS A 163 -10.56 -7.42 -0.46
CA LYS A 163 -9.51 -7.56 0.55
C LYS A 163 -9.32 -9.03 0.83
N VAL A 164 -8.11 -9.55 0.54
CA VAL A 164 -7.73 -10.93 0.81
C VAL A 164 -6.53 -10.91 1.75
N GLU A 165 -6.72 -11.43 2.95
CA GLU A 165 -5.66 -11.54 3.94
C GLU A 165 -4.54 -12.45 3.43
N LEU A 166 -3.30 -12.00 3.61
CA LEU A 166 -2.09 -12.69 3.17
C LEU A 166 -1.37 -13.34 4.36
N THR A 167 -1.13 -12.57 5.41
CA THR A 167 -0.46 -13.04 6.63
C THR A 167 -0.63 -12.03 7.76
N THR A 168 -0.28 -12.44 8.98
CA THR A 168 -0.08 -11.53 10.11
C THR A 168 1.40 -11.33 10.38
N ASP A 169 1.75 -10.22 11.05
CA ASP A 169 3.14 -9.85 11.31
C ASP A 169 3.26 -9.20 12.70
N GLY A 170 4.11 -9.78 13.56
CA GLY A 170 4.32 -9.32 14.92
C GLY A 170 4.93 -7.93 14.99
N LEU A 171 4.58 -7.19 16.02
CA LEU A 171 5.11 -5.85 16.29
C LEU A 171 5.90 -5.91 17.60
N ARG A 172 7.20 -5.61 17.54
CA ARG A 172 8.11 -5.69 18.68
C ARG A 172 8.74 -4.35 19.00
N LEU A 173 9.10 -4.18 20.26
CA LEU A 173 9.99 -3.12 20.67
C LEU A 173 11.43 -3.53 20.34
N ALA A 174 12.10 -2.76 19.50
CA ALA A 174 13.50 -2.90 19.17
C ALA A 174 14.32 -1.88 19.97
N VAL A 175 15.28 -2.38 20.76
CA VAL A 175 16.17 -1.56 21.56
C VAL A 175 17.64 -1.84 21.21
N PRO A 176 18.56 -0.92 21.52
CA PRO A 176 19.98 -1.11 21.25
C PRO A 176 20.55 -2.41 21.83
N PRO A 177 21.65 -2.92 21.26
CA PRO A 177 22.41 -4.04 21.83
C PRO A 177 22.83 -3.76 23.28
N ALA A 178 22.99 -4.81 24.08
CA ALA A 178 23.48 -4.70 25.45
C ALA A 178 24.84 -3.96 25.50
N GLY A 179 24.98 -3.06 26.49
CA GLY A 179 26.22 -2.28 26.70
C GLY A 179 26.27 -0.96 25.93
N LEU A 180 25.33 -0.66 25.04
CA LEU A 180 25.22 0.66 24.40
C LEU A 180 24.28 1.59 25.15
N ARG A 181 24.43 2.89 24.91
CA ARG A 181 23.54 3.92 25.48
C ARG A 181 22.10 3.61 25.04
N GLY A 182 21.18 3.56 26.01
CA GLY A 182 19.77 3.19 25.74
C GLY A 182 19.47 1.69 25.85
N SER A 183 20.50 0.83 25.97
CA SER A 183 20.29 -0.56 26.37
C SER A 183 19.96 -0.63 27.86
N ARG A 184 19.06 -1.55 28.23
CA ARG A 184 18.86 -1.91 29.64
C ARG A 184 19.50 -3.26 29.94
N ALA A 185 20.01 -3.39 31.18
CA ALA A 185 20.57 -4.64 31.64
C ALA A 185 19.49 -5.75 31.65
N THR A 186 19.87 -6.93 31.29
CA THR A 186 19.02 -8.09 30.96
C THR A 186 18.32 -8.76 32.15
N ASP A 187 18.40 -8.22 33.37
CA ASP A 187 17.90 -8.89 34.57
C ASP A 187 16.42 -8.60 34.93
N THR A 188 15.78 -7.67 34.24
CA THR A 188 14.36 -7.36 34.43
C THR A 188 13.65 -7.35 33.08
N ALA A 189 12.43 -7.90 33.05
CA ALA A 189 11.58 -7.84 31.84
C ALA A 189 11.38 -6.38 31.42
N VAL A 190 11.92 -6.00 30.23
CA VAL A 190 11.80 -4.66 29.67
C VAL A 190 10.39 -4.49 29.12
N THR A 191 9.72 -3.43 29.55
CA THR A 191 8.37 -3.05 29.07
C THR A 191 8.45 -1.81 28.18
N LEU A 192 7.36 -1.53 27.49
CA LEU A 192 7.26 -0.30 26.68
C LEU A 192 7.35 0.97 27.56
N ALA A 193 6.78 0.94 28.77
CA ALA A 193 6.82 2.07 29.71
C ALA A 193 8.25 2.44 30.13
N ASP A 194 9.16 1.49 30.15
CA ASP A 194 10.58 1.73 30.46
C ASP A 194 11.29 2.60 29.44
N MET A 195 10.70 2.80 28.27
CA MET A 195 11.25 3.60 27.17
C MET A 195 10.77 5.07 27.19
N ALA A 196 10.09 5.52 28.25
CA ALA A 196 9.56 6.90 28.36
C ALA A 196 10.63 7.99 28.18
N GLY A 197 11.86 7.74 28.64
CA GLY A 197 12.99 8.68 28.50
C GLY A 197 13.93 8.41 27.33
N ALA A 198 13.61 7.44 26.48
CA ALA A 198 14.46 7.09 25.35
C ALA A 198 14.25 8.04 24.16
N ALA A 199 15.26 8.18 23.30
CA ALA A 199 15.11 8.78 21.98
C ALA A 199 14.42 7.77 21.03
N TRP A 200 13.38 8.23 20.32
CA TRP A 200 12.62 7.38 19.41
C TRP A 200 12.94 7.67 17.96
N VAL A 201 12.98 6.61 17.15
CA VAL A 201 12.88 6.70 15.70
C VAL A 201 11.51 6.17 15.26
N MET A 202 10.85 6.91 14.39
CA MET A 202 9.53 6.55 13.85
C MET A 202 9.40 6.97 12.39
N GLU A 203 8.42 6.42 11.71
CA GLU A 203 8.03 6.88 10.37
C GLU A 203 7.44 8.30 10.42
N PRO A 204 7.34 8.99 9.27
CA PRO A 204 6.75 10.34 9.20
C PRO A 204 5.32 10.39 9.72
N ARG A 205 4.90 11.57 10.17
CA ARG A 205 3.52 11.82 10.58
C ARG A 205 2.56 11.52 9.42
N GLY A 206 1.47 10.84 9.71
CA GLY A 206 0.49 10.37 8.73
C GLY A 206 0.62 8.90 8.38
N ALA A 207 1.76 8.25 8.66
CA ALA A 207 1.88 6.81 8.51
C ALA A 207 1.06 6.06 9.60
N ALA A 208 0.40 4.97 9.22
CA ALA A 208 -0.40 4.15 10.13
C ALA A 208 0.46 3.53 11.25
N SER A 209 1.68 3.11 10.93
CA SER A 209 2.71 2.63 11.87
C SER A 209 3.02 3.67 12.94
N ARG A 210 3.24 4.93 12.52
CA ARG A 210 3.50 6.06 13.43
C ARG A 210 2.33 6.29 14.36
N HIS A 211 1.11 6.36 13.82
CA HIS A 211 -0.08 6.56 14.62
C HIS A 211 -0.24 5.45 15.67
N TRP A 212 -0.09 4.19 15.26
CA TRP A 212 -0.17 3.05 16.16
C TRP A 212 0.91 3.09 17.24
N ALA A 213 2.17 3.42 16.89
CA ALA A 213 3.28 3.49 17.82
C ALA A 213 3.06 4.58 18.89
N GLU A 214 2.61 5.78 18.49
CA GLU A 214 2.27 6.85 19.43
C GLU A 214 1.14 6.45 20.37
N GLN A 215 0.09 5.77 19.87
CA GLN A 215 -0.99 5.26 20.71
C GLN A 215 -0.52 4.17 21.66
N ALA A 216 0.41 3.32 21.25
CA ALA A 216 1.00 2.30 22.13
C ALA A 216 1.78 2.95 23.28
N CYS A 217 2.60 3.96 23.00
CA CYS A 217 3.33 4.74 24.01
C CYS A 217 2.37 5.45 24.99
N ARG A 218 1.30 6.07 24.48
CA ARG A 218 0.28 6.73 25.34
C ARG A 218 -0.42 5.75 26.26
N ARG A 219 -0.76 4.55 25.77
CA ARG A 219 -1.32 3.48 26.62
C ARG A 219 -0.33 2.99 27.68
N ALA A 220 0.97 3.06 27.39
CA ALA A 220 2.03 2.77 28.37
C ALA A 220 2.34 3.97 29.30
N GLY A 221 1.61 5.08 29.20
CA GLY A 221 1.67 6.22 30.12
C GLY A 221 2.65 7.33 29.74
N PHE A 222 3.14 7.40 28.50
CA PHE A 222 4.08 8.44 28.10
C PHE A 222 3.88 8.90 26.64
N GLU A 223 4.40 10.09 26.31
CA GLU A 223 4.59 10.57 24.94
C GLU A 223 6.02 10.27 24.51
N PRO A 224 6.23 9.69 23.30
CA PRO A 224 7.57 9.37 22.82
C PRO A 224 8.35 10.63 22.43
N ASP A 225 9.62 10.73 22.85
CA ASP A 225 10.57 11.77 22.41
C ASP A 225 11.10 11.40 21.01
N VAL A 226 10.33 11.72 19.98
CA VAL A 226 10.69 11.40 18.59
C VAL A 226 11.74 12.36 18.09
N ARG A 227 12.99 11.89 18.07
CA ARG A 227 14.16 12.66 17.60
C ARG A 227 14.50 12.36 16.14
N PHE A 228 14.14 11.18 15.64
CA PHE A 228 14.46 10.76 14.28
C PHE A 228 13.18 10.38 13.57
N GLU A 229 12.98 10.96 12.39
CA GLU A 229 11.83 10.72 11.54
C GLU A 229 12.32 10.29 10.16
N THR A 230 11.98 9.07 9.74
CA THR A 230 12.33 8.53 8.42
C THR A 230 11.39 7.39 8.05
N ALA A 231 10.95 7.36 6.78
CA ALA A 231 10.19 6.25 6.22
C ALA A 231 11.08 5.04 5.88
N ASP A 232 12.40 5.21 5.86
CA ASP A 232 13.32 4.12 5.55
C ASP A 232 13.55 3.24 6.78
N LEU A 233 12.93 2.06 6.79
CA LEU A 233 13.07 1.07 7.87
C LEU A 233 14.52 0.60 8.07
N GLN A 234 15.36 0.59 7.02
CA GLN A 234 16.77 0.24 7.17
C GLN A 234 17.54 1.33 7.96
N ALA A 235 17.22 2.60 7.70
CA ALA A 235 17.77 3.70 8.48
C ALA A 235 17.31 3.65 9.94
N GLN A 236 16.02 3.34 10.19
CA GLN A 236 15.51 3.13 11.55
C GLN A 236 16.28 2.04 12.29
N ILE A 237 16.45 0.87 11.65
CA ILE A 237 17.20 -0.25 12.21
C ILE A 237 18.65 0.16 12.55
N ARG A 238 19.34 0.86 11.65
CA ARG A 238 20.73 1.31 11.90
C ARG A 238 20.83 2.28 13.07
N LEU A 239 19.84 3.17 13.23
CA LEU A 239 19.79 4.08 14.40
C LEU A 239 19.60 3.31 15.71
N ILE A 240 18.79 2.25 15.70
CA ILE A 240 18.59 1.39 16.87
C ILE A 240 19.85 0.58 17.16
N GLU A 241 20.40 -0.13 16.17
CA GLU A 241 21.61 -0.94 16.31
C GLU A 241 22.84 -0.15 16.78
N SER A 242 22.90 1.15 16.47
CA SER A 242 24.00 2.05 16.86
C SER A 242 23.80 2.72 18.23
N GLY A 243 22.71 2.42 18.96
CA GLY A 243 22.46 2.96 20.30
C GLY A 243 21.88 4.37 20.33
N ASN A 244 21.40 4.90 19.21
CA ASN A 244 20.87 6.26 19.10
C ASN A 244 19.37 6.35 19.35
N ALA A 245 18.62 5.28 19.14
CA ALA A 245 17.17 5.27 19.26
C ALA A 245 16.61 3.91 19.71
N VAL A 246 15.35 3.94 20.12
CA VAL A 246 14.46 2.77 20.20
C VAL A 246 13.32 2.93 19.20
N GLY A 247 12.64 1.83 18.83
CA GLY A 247 11.52 1.90 17.90
C GLY A 247 10.59 0.68 18.00
N LEU A 248 9.37 0.83 17.52
CA LEU A 248 8.44 -0.27 17.34
C LEU A 248 8.54 -0.78 15.92
N MET A 249 9.01 -2.02 15.76
CA MET A 249 9.37 -2.59 14.48
C MET A 249 8.57 -3.85 14.17
N PRO A 250 8.12 -4.04 12.93
CA PRO A 250 7.45 -5.26 12.52
C PRO A 250 8.45 -6.40 12.27
N ASP A 251 8.03 -7.64 12.52
CA ASP A 251 8.91 -8.81 12.38
C ASP A 251 9.40 -9.04 10.95
N LEU A 252 8.63 -8.64 9.95
CA LEU A 252 9.01 -8.77 8.52
C LEU A 252 10.33 -8.07 8.17
N VAL A 253 10.70 -6.99 8.86
CA VAL A 253 11.94 -6.26 8.56
C VAL A 253 13.20 -7.07 8.88
N TRP A 254 13.06 -8.08 9.72
CA TRP A 254 14.18 -8.96 10.13
C TRP A 254 14.32 -10.19 9.23
N THR A 255 13.41 -10.38 8.27
CA THR A 255 13.44 -11.54 7.38
C THR A 255 14.73 -11.58 6.56
N GLY A 256 15.43 -12.71 6.64
CA GLY A 256 16.67 -12.94 5.88
C GLY A 256 17.88 -12.11 6.34
N ARG A 257 17.80 -11.43 7.49
CA ARG A 257 18.93 -10.71 8.09
C ARG A 257 19.06 -10.98 9.58
N GLY A 258 20.29 -11.01 10.06
CA GLY A 258 20.55 -10.92 11.50
C GLY A 258 20.41 -9.48 12.00
N THR A 259 20.23 -9.32 13.31
CA THR A 259 20.27 -8.01 13.98
C THR A 259 21.05 -8.10 15.28
N THR A 260 21.70 -7.01 15.67
CA THR A 260 22.31 -6.84 16.99
C THR A 260 21.33 -6.19 17.97
N ALA A 261 20.24 -5.60 17.49
CA ALA A 261 19.19 -5.03 18.33
C ALA A 261 18.50 -6.13 19.17
N GLN A 262 18.12 -5.78 20.39
CA GLN A 262 17.28 -6.64 21.21
C GLN A 262 15.82 -6.45 20.81
N LEU A 263 15.14 -7.56 20.49
CA LEU A 263 13.75 -7.57 20.09
C LEU A 263 12.87 -8.06 21.23
N ILE A 264 12.05 -7.17 21.77
CA ILE A 264 11.24 -7.41 22.95
C ILE A 264 9.78 -7.57 22.53
N THR A 265 9.18 -8.68 22.93
CA THR A 265 7.74 -8.91 22.70
C THR A 265 6.93 -7.99 23.60
N LEU A 266 6.01 -7.24 23.01
CA LEU A 266 5.10 -6.38 23.73
C LEU A 266 3.98 -7.19 24.43
N GLU A 267 3.42 -6.64 25.50
CA GLU A 267 2.24 -7.20 26.14
C GLU A 267 1.09 -7.37 25.13
N GLY A 268 0.41 -8.53 25.16
CA GLY A 268 -0.63 -8.89 24.22
C GLY A 268 -0.14 -9.25 22.81
N ALA A 269 1.18 -9.31 22.60
CA ALA A 269 1.80 -9.70 21.31
C ALA A 269 1.09 -9.10 20.08
N PRO A 270 1.01 -7.76 19.96
CA PRO A 270 0.25 -7.12 18.90
C PRO A 270 0.77 -7.51 17.52
N GLN A 271 -0.15 -7.67 16.57
CA GLN A 271 0.16 -8.02 15.21
C GLN A 271 -0.55 -7.07 14.25
N ARG A 272 0.10 -6.72 13.13
CA ARG A 272 -0.56 -6.10 11.99
C ARG A 272 -1.02 -7.18 11.01
N THR A 273 -2.10 -6.91 10.28
CA THR A 273 -2.58 -7.77 9.20
C THR A 273 -2.02 -7.27 7.88
N ILE A 274 -1.42 -8.13 7.09
CA ILE A 274 -0.98 -7.86 5.72
C ILE A 274 -1.99 -8.50 4.77
N PHE A 275 -2.43 -7.76 3.78
CA PHE A 275 -3.43 -8.22 2.82
C PHE A 275 -3.12 -7.74 1.40
N THR A 276 -3.66 -8.44 0.42
CA THR A 276 -3.69 -8.00 -0.96
C THR A 276 -5.06 -7.43 -1.28
N SER A 277 -5.08 -6.40 -2.12
CA SER A 277 -6.32 -5.81 -2.61
C SER A 277 -6.21 -5.56 -4.12
N VAL A 278 -7.27 -5.87 -4.85
CA VAL A 278 -7.42 -5.67 -6.29
C VAL A 278 -8.83 -5.18 -6.58
N ARG A 279 -9.05 -4.60 -7.76
CA ARG A 279 -10.42 -4.29 -8.18
C ARG A 279 -11.18 -5.60 -8.38
N ARG A 280 -12.42 -5.66 -7.84
CA ARG A 280 -13.26 -6.87 -7.90
C ARG A 280 -13.45 -7.37 -9.33
N ALA A 281 -13.59 -6.45 -10.29
CA ALA A 281 -13.73 -6.77 -11.70
C ALA A 281 -12.52 -7.51 -12.29
N SER A 282 -11.31 -7.30 -11.78
CA SER A 282 -10.08 -7.93 -12.25
C SER A 282 -9.63 -9.13 -11.40
N ALA A 283 -10.30 -9.42 -10.29
CA ALA A 283 -9.86 -10.42 -9.31
C ALA A 283 -9.73 -11.85 -9.88
N ARG A 284 -10.45 -12.17 -10.96
CA ARG A 284 -10.44 -13.49 -11.60
C ARG A 284 -9.44 -13.64 -12.75
N ARG A 285 -8.70 -12.58 -13.10
CA ARG A 285 -7.68 -12.66 -14.15
C ARG A 285 -6.59 -13.66 -13.75
N PRO A 286 -6.18 -14.59 -14.63
CA PRO A 286 -5.15 -15.58 -14.33
C PRO A 286 -3.85 -14.97 -13.82
N ALA A 287 -3.42 -13.85 -14.39
CA ALA A 287 -2.24 -13.11 -13.95
C ALA A 287 -2.36 -12.60 -12.50
N ILE A 288 -3.54 -12.12 -12.08
CA ILE A 288 -3.81 -11.68 -10.70
C ILE A 288 -3.80 -12.88 -9.74
N LEU A 289 -4.46 -13.97 -10.12
CA LEU A 289 -4.50 -15.20 -9.32
C LEU A 289 -3.10 -15.78 -9.13
N ALA A 290 -2.28 -15.83 -10.20
CA ALA A 290 -0.89 -16.28 -10.13
C ALA A 290 -0.05 -15.43 -9.18
N CYS A 291 -0.17 -14.10 -9.24
CA CYS A 291 0.52 -13.21 -8.32
C CYS A 291 0.09 -13.44 -6.86
N ARG A 292 -1.20 -13.57 -6.60
CA ARG A 292 -1.72 -13.84 -5.25
C ARG A 292 -1.27 -15.20 -4.71
N ASP A 293 -1.26 -16.25 -5.54
CA ASP A 293 -0.78 -17.57 -5.16
C ASP A 293 0.70 -17.53 -4.78
N ALA A 294 1.55 -16.93 -5.63
CA ALA A 294 2.97 -16.80 -5.36
C ALA A 294 3.26 -16.00 -4.07
N LEU A 295 2.50 -14.94 -3.81
CA LEU A 295 2.59 -14.16 -2.57
C LEU A 295 2.15 -14.99 -1.35
N ALA A 296 1.05 -15.72 -1.43
CA ALA A 296 0.54 -16.56 -0.35
C ALA A 296 1.51 -17.69 0.01
N ARG A 297 2.06 -18.37 -0.99
CA ARG A 297 3.09 -19.42 -0.79
C ARG A 297 4.35 -18.87 -0.16
N THR A 298 4.78 -17.67 -0.58
CA THR A 298 5.95 -17.00 0.00
C THR A 298 5.68 -16.58 1.44
N ALA A 299 4.51 -16.00 1.73
CA ALA A 299 4.13 -15.61 3.08
C ALA A 299 4.04 -16.82 4.03
N SER A 300 3.45 -17.93 3.59
CA SER A 300 3.38 -19.17 4.36
C SER A 300 4.77 -19.74 4.69
N LYS A 301 5.69 -19.71 3.71
CA LYS A 301 7.08 -20.14 3.92
C LYS A 301 7.80 -19.27 4.94
N GLN A 302 7.60 -17.95 4.89
CA GLN A 302 8.17 -17.00 5.85
C GLN A 302 7.60 -17.20 7.27
N ALA A 303 6.29 -17.42 7.39
CA ALA A 303 5.64 -17.68 8.68
C ALA A 303 6.21 -18.97 9.32
N ALA A 304 6.36 -20.05 8.56
CA ALA A 304 6.94 -21.31 9.04
C ALA A 304 8.40 -21.13 9.52
N ALA A 305 9.20 -20.35 8.81
CA ALA A 305 10.59 -20.09 9.18
C ALA A 305 10.73 -19.31 10.51
N ARG A 306 9.76 -18.46 10.87
CA ARG A 306 9.75 -17.70 12.13
C ARG A 306 9.37 -18.54 13.35
N VAL A 307 8.56 -19.58 13.17
CA VAL A 307 8.16 -20.49 14.26
C VAL A 307 9.30 -21.41 14.65
N SER A 308 10.30 -21.59 13.80
CA SER A 308 11.44 -22.50 13.98
C SER A 308 12.67 -21.83 14.60
N VAL A 309 12.61 -20.53 14.93
CA VAL A 309 13.65 -19.73 15.60
C VAL A 309 13.17 -19.24 16.95
#